data_8fa042268c7f3d41b4c8d22ac65b7292
#
_entry.id   8fa042268c7f3d41b4c8d22ac65b7292
#
_cell.length_a   1.000
_cell.length_b   1.000
_cell.length_c   1.000
_cell.angle_alpha   90.00
_cell.angle_beta   90.00
_cell.angle_gamma   90.00
#
_symmetry.space_group_name_H-M   'P 1'
#
loop_
_entity.id
_entity.type
_entity.pdbx_description
1 polymer ?
#
loop_
_entity_poly.entity_id
_entity_poly.type
_entity_poly.pdbx_seq_one_letter_code
_entity_poly.pdbx_strand_id
1 'polypeptide(L)'
;MSETSCVNATVAVVGNPTSNKGKGAEVGKQVVELLQEAGRKHGFNVIDVTGESFDDSLANARNRRNEYDYLVAVGGDGMIALGANAVGCSGKPLGIVATGSGNDFARGLELPVNRVETAVDGIVGAIVRGTHIDVDMGLATSLQGGYAVDSSTGDDLVGDSDVPLRPAVNRFYAGMLSCGLDASINDRANHSRLPNGSVRYFVAAIVELTHMKRYGYHIKATLADGTVEERDIISPLLTVANSRHIGGGIEISPYSRFSDGLLDLVWLDHVPNVAECVDAVSHAYSGKILGCKVFGWKRVRDIEITRAQEGDEPPVLMADGEYVGRLPVKVVVQDRALRVLVPPAVAESQAANTEEKVLEAIKRDHRDPVTGKTDTCYAKRSR
;
A
#
# COMPACT_ATOMS: atom_id res chain seq x y z
N MET A 1 39.07 -17.40 -0.32
CA MET A 1 38.92 -16.09 -0.96
C MET A 1 37.76 -16.26 -1.92
N SER A 2 36.54 -15.82 -1.56
CA SER A 2 35.38 -15.88 -2.45
C SER A 2 35.60 -14.85 -3.56
N GLU A 3 35.55 -15.29 -4.81
CA GLU A 3 35.51 -14.40 -5.97
C GLU A 3 34.40 -13.39 -5.77
N THR A 4 34.77 -12.12 -5.66
CA THR A 4 33.80 -11.02 -5.58
C THR A 4 33.20 -10.93 -6.99
N SER A 5 31.96 -11.43 -7.16
CA SER A 5 31.26 -11.29 -8.44
C SER A 5 31.06 -9.80 -8.71
N CYS A 6 31.67 -9.31 -9.78
CA CYS A 6 31.58 -7.93 -10.22
C CYS A 6 30.20 -7.74 -10.88
N VAL A 7 29.37 -6.92 -10.30
CA VAL A 7 28.01 -6.60 -10.79
C VAL A 7 28.11 -5.35 -11.66
N ASN A 8 28.30 -5.50 -12.96
CA ASN A 8 28.33 -4.34 -13.86
C ASN A 8 26.90 -3.77 -14.05
N ALA A 9 26.46 -2.96 -13.11
CA ALA A 9 25.10 -2.42 -13.05
C ALA A 9 25.07 -0.98 -12.51
N THR A 10 23.96 -0.31 -12.66
CA THR A 10 23.69 1.02 -12.08
C THR A 10 22.50 0.95 -11.12
N VAL A 11 22.69 1.47 -9.92
CA VAL A 11 21.66 1.62 -8.88
C VAL A 11 21.23 3.08 -8.83
N ALA A 12 19.95 3.36 -9.09
CA ALA A 12 19.39 4.67 -8.90
C ALA A 12 18.81 4.80 -7.49
N VAL A 13 18.97 5.95 -6.86
CA VAL A 13 18.36 6.27 -5.56
C VAL A 13 17.34 7.37 -5.76
N VAL A 14 16.17 7.23 -5.14
CA VAL A 14 15.14 8.26 -5.08
C VAL A 14 14.68 8.43 -3.65
N GLY A 15 14.69 9.68 -3.15
CA GLY A 15 14.31 10.02 -1.79
C GLY A 15 13.35 11.21 -1.72
N ASN A 16 12.91 11.55 -0.53
CA ASN A 16 12.15 12.77 -0.26
C ASN A 16 12.96 13.70 0.66
N PRO A 17 13.62 14.72 0.10
CA PRO A 17 14.51 15.59 0.87
C PRO A 17 13.77 16.43 1.90
N THR A 18 12.48 16.72 1.71
CA THR A 18 11.67 17.57 2.60
C THR A 18 11.00 16.79 3.73
N SER A 19 11.04 15.45 3.68
CA SER A 19 10.39 14.60 4.69
C SER A 19 11.02 14.79 6.07
N ASN A 20 10.24 14.55 7.12
CA ASN A 20 10.66 14.57 8.51
C ASN A 20 11.46 15.85 8.90
N LYS A 21 10.97 17.05 8.48
CA LYS A 21 11.58 18.37 8.75
C LYS A 21 13.02 18.50 8.19
N GLY A 22 13.26 17.93 7.00
CA GLY A 22 14.55 17.98 6.32
C GLY A 22 15.50 16.83 6.64
N LYS A 23 15.20 15.98 7.61
CA LYS A 23 16.02 14.79 7.91
C LYS A 23 16.01 13.77 6.75
N GLY A 24 15.00 13.81 5.86
CA GLY A 24 14.97 12.98 4.67
C GLY A 24 16.17 13.19 3.75
N ALA A 25 16.66 14.42 3.62
CA ALA A 25 17.87 14.73 2.86
C ALA A 25 19.12 14.07 3.45
N GLU A 26 19.27 14.10 4.79
CA GLU A 26 20.40 13.44 5.47
C GLU A 26 20.39 11.93 5.28
N VAL A 27 19.22 11.31 5.43
CA VAL A 27 19.05 9.86 5.22
C VAL A 27 19.30 9.49 3.77
N GLY A 28 18.77 10.25 2.81
CA GLY A 28 19.02 10.03 1.39
C GLY A 28 20.51 10.06 1.07
N LYS A 29 21.23 11.07 1.58
CA LYS A 29 22.69 11.19 1.44
C LYS A 29 23.42 10.00 2.06
N GLN A 30 23.06 9.59 3.27
CA GLN A 30 23.64 8.42 3.93
C GLN A 30 23.45 7.15 3.09
N VAL A 31 22.26 6.92 2.52
CA VAL A 31 22.00 5.76 1.65
C VAL A 31 22.85 5.80 0.39
N VAL A 32 22.99 6.97 -0.25
CA VAL A 32 23.84 7.13 -1.42
C VAL A 32 25.31 6.82 -1.08
N GLU A 33 25.84 7.33 0.02
CA GLU A 33 27.20 7.08 0.48
C GLU A 33 27.47 5.59 0.76
N LEU A 34 26.54 4.91 1.47
CA LEU A 34 26.62 3.48 1.75
C LEU A 34 26.59 2.63 0.45
N LEU A 35 25.68 2.96 -0.47
CA LEU A 35 25.60 2.28 -1.77
C LEU A 35 26.82 2.53 -2.62
N GLN A 36 27.40 3.74 -2.63
CA GLN A 36 28.64 4.04 -3.34
C GLN A 36 29.84 3.26 -2.79
N GLU A 37 29.93 3.11 -1.47
CA GLU A 37 30.95 2.29 -0.83
C GLU A 37 30.80 0.82 -1.24
N ALA A 38 29.59 0.29 -1.17
CA ALA A 38 29.30 -1.06 -1.65
C ALA A 38 29.56 -1.21 -3.17
N GLY A 39 29.23 -0.19 -3.97
CA GLY A 39 29.49 -0.16 -5.42
C GLY A 39 30.98 -0.26 -5.77
N ARG A 40 31.83 0.44 -5.02
CA ARG A 40 33.31 0.28 -5.15
C ARG A 40 33.78 -1.14 -4.87
N LYS A 41 33.13 -1.85 -3.95
CA LYS A 41 33.47 -3.21 -3.56
C LYS A 41 32.93 -4.26 -4.53
N HIS A 42 31.72 -4.06 -5.06
CA HIS A 42 30.99 -5.06 -5.84
C HIS A 42 30.86 -4.71 -7.33
N GLY A 43 31.37 -3.55 -7.77
CA GLY A 43 31.43 -3.18 -9.19
C GLY A 43 30.12 -2.64 -9.76
N PHE A 44 29.34 -1.86 -9.01
CA PHE A 44 28.18 -1.16 -9.55
C PHE A 44 28.28 0.36 -9.32
N ASN A 45 27.61 1.13 -10.19
CA ASN A 45 27.53 2.57 -10.10
C ASN A 45 26.26 3.01 -9.32
N VAL A 46 26.31 4.24 -8.78
CA VAL A 46 25.16 4.83 -8.08
C VAL A 46 24.84 6.20 -8.67
N ILE A 47 23.58 6.43 -9.00
CA ILE A 47 23.07 7.72 -9.46
C ILE A 47 21.92 8.17 -8.55
N ASP A 48 21.76 9.48 -8.36
CA ASP A 48 20.63 10.07 -7.66
C ASP A 48 19.64 10.61 -8.70
N VAL A 49 18.38 10.22 -8.55
CA VAL A 49 17.26 10.64 -9.41
C VAL A 49 16.19 11.40 -8.62
N THR A 50 16.50 11.79 -7.37
CA THR A 50 15.64 12.59 -6.53
C THR A 50 15.35 13.95 -7.19
N GLY A 51 14.08 14.33 -7.24
CA GLY A 51 13.62 15.64 -7.71
C GLY A 51 13.33 16.59 -6.55
N GLU A 52 12.88 17.80 -6.88
CA GLU A 52 12.49 18.82 -5.90
C GLU A 52 11.11 18.53 -5.27
N SER A 53 10.25 17.82 -6.00
CA SER A 53 8.92 17.39 -5.57
C SER A 53 8.72 15.89 -5.74
N PHE A 54 7.58 15.37 -5.28
CA PHE A 54 7.16 14.00 -5.53
C PHE A 54 7.03 13.73 -7.04
N ASP A 55 6.35 14.62 -7.75
CA ASP A 55 6.09 14.46 -9.18
C ASP A 55 7.38 14.58 -10.01
N ASP A 56 8.30 15.49 -9.64
CA ASP A 56 9.62 15.59 -10.27
C ASP A 56 10.44 14.31 -10.03
N SER A 57 10.43 13.79 -8.82
CA SER A 57 11.12 12.54 -8.47
C SER A 57 10.56 11.36 -9.28
N LEU A 58 9.23 11.27 -9.42
CA LEU A 58 8.58 10.24 -10.22
C LEU A 58 8.92 10.39 -11.71
N ALA A 59 8.87 11.62 -12.23
CA ALA A 59 9.24 11.93 -13.61
C ALA A 59 10.71 11.59 -13.88
N ASN A 60 11.63 11.99 -13.00
CA ASN A 60 13.05 11.67 -13.11
C ASN A 60 13.30 10.17 -13.13
N ALA A 61 12.70 9.43 -12.17
CA ALA A 61 12.85 7.98 -12.10
C ALA A 61 12.30 7.28 -13.36
N ARG A 62 11.20 7.77 -13.93
CA ARG A 62 10.61 7.22 -15.18
C ARG A 62 11.43 7.57 -16.41
N ASN A 63 11.80 8.84 -16.60
CA ASN A 63 12.49 9.33 -17.79
C ASN A 63 13.91 8.75 -17.89
N ARG A 64 14.57 8.56 -16.76
CA ARG A 64 15.92 8.01 -16.69
C ARG A 64 15.96 6.50 -16.48
N ARG A 65 14.84 5.80 -16.68
CA ARG A 65 14.72 4.35 -16.46
C ARG A 65 15.73 3.53 -17.24
N ASN A 66 16.18 3.99 -18.37
CA ASN A 66 17.19 3.30 -19.19
C ASN A 66 18.63 3.50 -18.67
N GLU A 67 18.85 4.38 -17.69
CA GLU A 67 20.15 4.68 -17.11
C GLU A 67 20.51 3.80 -15.90
N TYR A 68 19.56 3.04 -15.36
CA TYR A 68 19.76 2.21 -14.18
C TYR A 68 19.14 0.82 -14.32
N ASP A 69 19.67 -0.13 -13.56
CA ASP A 69 19.19 -1.51 -13.49
C ASP A 69 18.32 -1.76 -12.26
N TYR A 70 18.57 -1.03 -11.19
CA TYR A 70 17.87 -1.12 -9.90
C TYR A 70 17.47 0.29 -9.44
N LEU A 71 16.27 0.40 -8.84
CA LEU A 71 15.82 1.62 -8.17
C LEU A 71 15.75 1.38 -6.66
N VAL A 72 16.29 2.28 -5.85
CA VAL A 72 16.19 2.26 -4.39
C VAL A 72 15.36 3.45 -3.92
N ALA A 73 14.19 3.17 -3.35
CA ALA A 73 13.33 4.16 -2.74
C ALA A 73 13.68 4.35 -1.26
N VAL A 74 13.92 5.60 -0.86
CA VAL A 74 14.30 5.99 0.51
C VAL A 74 13.22 6.86 1.11
N GLY A 75 12.50 6.36 2.10
CA GLY A 75 11.43 7.12 2.76
C GLY A 75 10.33 6.25 3.35
N GLY A 76 9.15 6.82 3.52
CA GLY A 76 7.94 6.12 3.96
C GLY A 76 7.13 5.53 2.80
N ASP A 77 5.89 5.14 3.10
CA ASP A 77 5.00 4.46 2.16
C ASP A 77 4.79 5.26 0.86
N GLY A 78 4.70 6.61 0.92
CA GLY A 78 4.63 7.45 -0.28
C GLY A 78 5.84 7.31 -1.21
N MET A 79 7.06 7.19 -0.68
CA MET A 79 8.26 6.96 -1.49
C MET A 79 8.31 5.54 -2.06
N ILE A 80 7.80 4.55 -1.32
CA ILE A 80 7.64 3.18 -1.82
C ILE A 80 6.63 3.15 -2.98
N ALA A 81 5.50 3.86 -2.81
CA ALA A 81 4.49 4.03 -3.85
C ALA A 81 5.06 4.74 -5.10
N LEU A 82 5.90 5.78 -4.92
CA LEU A 82 6.63 6.41 -6.01
C LEU A 82 7.51 5.41 -6.75
N GLY A 83 8.33 4.66 -6.02
CA GLY A 83 9.20 3.63 -6.59
C GLY A 83 8.40 2.58 -7.36
N ALA A 84 7.29 2.08 -6.79
CA ALA A 84 6.40 1.13 -7.44
C ALA A 84 5.80 1.69 -8.74
N ASN A 85 5.37 2.95 -8.73
CA ASN A 85 4.85 3.64 -9.93
C ASN A 85 5.96 3.99 -10.94
N ALA A 86 7.22 4.09 -10.52
CA ALA A 86 8.34 4.33 -11.42
C ALA A 86 8.78 3.07 -12.17
N VAL A 87 8.86 1.91 -11.49
CA VAL A 87 9.40 0.67 -12.05
C VAL A 87 8.37 -0.45 -12.24
N GLY A 88 7.14 -0.27 -11.80
CA GLY A 88 6.07 -1.27 -11.97
C GLY A 88 5.93 -1.71 -13.43
N CYS A 89 5.72 -2.99 -13.65
CA CYS A 89 5.64 -3.64 -14.96
C CYS A 89 6.88 -3.48 -15.87
N SER A 90 7.99 -2.93 -15.35
CA SER A 90 9.23 -2.75 -16.13
C SER A 90 10.22 -3.91 -16.00
N GLY A 91 10.01 -4.79 -15.03
CA GLY A 91 10.94 -5.84 -14.65
C GLY A 91 12.17 -5.35 -13.88
N LYS A 92 12.32 -4.03 -13.65
CA LYS A 92 13.42 -3.48 -12.85
C LYS A 92 13.10 -3.62 -11.35
N PRO A 93 14.05 -4.18 -10.56
CA PRO A 93 13.82 -4.39 -9.15
C PRO A 93 13.85 -3.08 -8.34
N LEU A 94 12.96 -3.02 -7.35
CA LEU A 94 12.88 -1.97 -6.35
C LEU A 94 13.55 -2.41 -5.06
N GLY A 95 14.55 -1.68 -4.59
CA GLY A 95 15.09 -1.74 -3.23
C GLY A 95 14.32 -0.76 -2.32
N ILE A 96 14.12 -1.11 -1.06
CA ILE A 96 13.34 -0.31 -0.12
C ILE A 96 14.17 -0.01 1.13
N VAL A 97 14.36 1.27 1.41
CA VAL A 97 14.93 1.78 2.68
C VAL A 97 13.81 2.52 3.41
N ALA A 98 13.06 1.77 4.23
CA ALA A 98 11.85 2.23 4.90
C ALA A 98 12.19 3.08 6.13
N THR A 99 11.98 4.40 6.06
CA THR A 99 12.30 5.37 7.12
C THR A 99 11.14 6.31 7.49
N GLY A 100 9.93 5.98 7.04
CA GLY A 100 8.71 6.71 7.38
C GLY A 100 8.13 6.32 8.74
N SER A 101 6.95 6.87 9.05
CA SER A 101 6.21 6.56 10.28
C SER A 101 5.37 5.29 10.18
N GLY A 102 4.81 4.97 9.02
CA GLY A 102 3.99 3.79 8.77
C GLY A 102 4.84 2.61 8.35
N ASN A 103 5.38 2.67 7.15
CA ASN A 103 6.17 1.64 6.48
C ASN A 103 5.41 0.31 6.35
N ASP A 104 4.13 0.40 6.04
CA ASP A 104 3.20 -0.73 6.09
C ASP A 104 3.52 -1.78 5.02
N PHE A 105 3.90 -1.35 3.81
CA PHE A 105 4.33 -2.27 2.77
C PHE A 105 5.64 -3.00 3.14
N ALA A 106 6.62 -2.28 3.70
CA ALA A 106 7.88 -2.88 4.13
C ALA A 106 7.66 -3.86 5.30
N ARG A 107 6.75 -3.56 6.23
CA ARG A 107 6.34 -4.48 7.31
C ARG A 107 5.71 -5.76 6.76
N GLY A 108 4.81 -5.63 5.78
CA GLY A 108 4.18 -6.78 5.13
C GLY A 108 5.18 -7.71 4.46
N LEU A 109 6.27 -7.15 3.94
CA LEU A 109 7.39 -7.89 3.37
C LEU A 109 8.45 -8.34 4.39
N GLU A 110 8.28 -8.03 5.69
CA GLU A 110 9.26 -8.33 6.74
C GLU A 110 10.64 -7.66 6.51
N LEU A 111 10.65 -6.52 5.81
CA LEU A 111 11.87 -5.75 5.57
C LEU A 111 12.25 -4.89 6.79
N PRO A 112 13.55 -4.54 6.94
CA PRO A 112 14.00 -3.65 8.01
C PRO A 112 13.29 -2.29 7.96
N VAL A 113 12.72 -1.87 9.10
CA VAL A 113 12.05 -0.58 9.25
C VAL A 113 12.89 0.31 10.18
N ASN A 114 13.17 1.55 9.75
CA ASN A 114 14.00 2.53 10.48
C ASN A 114 15.42 1.99 10.83
N ARG A 115 15.96 1.13 9.97
CA ARG A 115 17.30 0.55 10.09
C ARG A 115 18.04 0.69 8.77
N VAL A 116 18.54 1.90 8.49
CA VAL A 116 19.11 2.26 7.18
C VAL A 116 20.23 1.31 6.75
N GLU A 117 21.24 1.12 7.59
CA GLU A 117 22.39 0.26 7.29
C GLU A 117 21.96 -1.19 7.00
N THR A 118 21.10 -1.76 7.85
CA THR A 118 20.59 -3.12 7.65
C THR A 118 19.79 -3.25 6.34
N ALA A 119 19.01 -2.22 5.98
CA ALA A 119 18.26 -2.22 4.73
C ALA A 119 19.20 -2.14 3.52
N VAL A 120 20.19 -1.27 3.57
CA VAL A 120 21.21 -1.15 2.49
C VAL A 120 22.01 -2.44 2.34
N ASP A 121 22.46 -3.05 3.43
CA ASP A 121 23.16 -4.34 3.41
C ASP A 121 22.30 -5.44 2.77
N GLY A 122 21.02 -5.47 3.13
CA GLY A 122 20.05 -6.38 2.51
C GLY A 122 19.89 -6.18 1.01
N ILE A 123 19.77 -4.93 0.56
CA ILE A 123 19.67 -4.55 -0.86
C ILE A 123 20.95 -4.94 -1.61
N VAL A 124 22.12 -4.59 -1.09
CA VAL A 124 23.41 -4.96 -1.69
C VAL A 124 23.55 -6.47 -1.79
N GLY A 125 23.21 -7.18 -0.71
CA GLY A 125 23.21 -8.63 -0.70
C GLY A 125 22.26 -9.24 -1.73
N ALA A 126 21.09 -8.64 -1.94
CA ALA A 126 20.13 -9.04 -2.94
C ALA A 126 20.65 -8.79 -4.38
N ILE A 127 21.24 -7.63 -4.64
CA ILE A 127 21.84 -7.29 -5.94
C ILE A 127 22.96 -8.30 -6.28
N VAL A 128 23.86 -8.55 -5.35
CA VAL A 128 25.02 -9.44 -5.57
C VAL A 128 24.59 -10.90 -5.80
N ARG A 129 23.51 -11.36 -5.15
CA ARG A 129 22.98 -12.72 -5.29
C ARG A 129 21.90 -12.86 -6.35
N GLY A 130 21.36 -11.75 -6.87
CA GLY A 130 20.21 -11.76 -7.78
C GLY A 130 18.92 -12.17 -7.09
N THR A 131 18.77 -11.94 -5.76
CA THR A 131 17.57 -12.34 -5.01
C THR A 131 16.51 -11.26 -5.02
N HIS A 132 15.29 -11.65 -5.38
CA HIS A 132 14.12 -10.80 -5.38
C HIS A 132 12.85 -11.62 -5.21
N ILE A 133 11.76 -10.96 -4.94
CA ILE A 133 10.41 -11.51 -5.06
C ILE A 133 9.61 -10.68 -6.06
N ASP A 134 8.73 -11.33 -6.81
CA ASP A 134 7.76 -10.64 -7.65
C ASP A 134 6.44 -10.54 -6.87
N VAL A 135 5.94 -9.31 -6.72
CA VAL A 135 4.72 -9.00 -5.96
C VAL A 135 3.66 -8.40 -6.87
N ASP A 136 2.42 -8.70 -6.55
CA ASP A 136 1.27 -8.13 -7.22
C ASP A 136 1.11 -6.65 -6.85
N MET A 137 0.42 -5.89 -7.67
CA MET A 137 -0.01 -4.53 -7.36
C MET A 137 -1.49 -4.36 -7.73
N GLY A 138 -2.17 -3.45 -7.05
CA GLY A 138 -3.43 -2.94 -7.55
C GLY A 138 -3.19 -1.82 -8.56
N LEU A 139 -3.96 -1.81 -9.64
CA LEU A 139 -4.03 -0.70 -10.60
C LEU A 139 -5.40 -0.05 -10.52
N ALA A 140 -5.48 1.18 -10.05
CA ALA A 140 -6.68 1.99 -10.03
C ALA A 140 -6.75 2.85 -11.30
N THR A 141 -7.88 2.78 -12.03
CA THR A 141 -8.15 3.57 -13.23
C THR A 141 -9.53 4.20 -13.16
N SER A 142 -9.70 5.40 -13.71
CA SER A 142 -11.02 6.04 -13.76
C SER A 142 -11.99 5.26 -14.63
N LEU A 143 -13.21 5.12 -14.14
CA LEU A 143 -14.40 4.92 -14.98
C LEU A 143 -14.96 6.28 -15.42
N GLN A 144 -15.99 6.27 -16.27
CA GLN A 144 -16.60 7.51 -16.77
C GLN A 144 -17.13 8.36 -15.62
N GLY A 145 -16.59 9.57 -15.47
CA GLY A 145 -16.92 10.53 -14.41
C GLY A 145 -15.94 10.55 -13.24
N GLY A 146 -15.07 9.54 -13.10
CA GLY A 146 -13.98 9.55 -12.13
C GLY A 146 -12.79 10.34 -12.64
N TYR A 147 -12.04 10.97 -11.73
CA TYR A 147 -10.90 11.81 -12.08
C TYR A 147 -9.84 11.86 -10.99
N ALA A 148 -8.61 12.15 -11.40
CA ALA A 148 -7.48 12.34 -10.50
C ALA A 148 -7.50 13.74 -9.87
N VAL A 149 -6.96 13.82 -8.67
CA VAL A 149 -6.76 15.05 -7.90
C VAL A 149 -5.26 15.32 -7.72
N ASP A 150 -4.92 16.48 -7.14
CA ASP A 150 -3.55 16.76 -6.73
C ASP A 150 -3.08 15.74 -5.69
N SER A 151 -1.94 15.12 -5.94
CA SER A 151 -1.43 14.01 -5.12
C SER A 151 -0.97 14.45 -3.73
N SER A 152 -0.75 15.74 -3.52
CA SER A 152 -0.25 16.31 -2.27
C SER A 152 -1.34 16.94 -1.39
N THR A 153 -2.36 17.55 -2.02
CA THR A 153 -3.42 18.28 -1.32
C THR A 153 -4.79 17.61 -1.37
N GLY A 154 -5.03 16.74 -2.36
CA GLY A 154 -6.33 16.13 -2.60
C GLY A 154 -7.36 17.07 -3.25
N ASP A 155 -6.92 18.28 -3.64
CA ASP A 155 -7.75 19.26 -4.30
C ASP A 155 -7.96 18.91 -5.76
N ASP A 156 -9.07 19.38 -6.32
CA ASP A 156 -9.33 19.25 -7.75
C ASP A 156 -8.28 20.07 -8.54
N LEU A 157 -7.74 19.46 -9.59
CA LEU A 157 -6.75 20.12 -10.45
C LEU A 157 -7.40 21.23 -11.25
N VAL A 158 -6.73 22.38 -11.33
CA VAL A 158 -7.22 23.58 -12.04
C VAL A 158 -6.20 23.98 -13.11
N GLY A 159 -6.68 24.26 -14.33
CA GLY A 159 -5.84 24.77 -15.43
C GLY A 159 -5.66 26.28 -15.39
N ASP A 160 -4.89 26.80 -16.34
CA ASP A 160 -4.49 28.22 -16.42
C ASP A 160 -5.67 29.24 -16.51
N SER A 161 -6.89 28.75 -16.74
CA SER A 161 -8.10 29.61 -16.87
C SER A 161 -9.11 29.35 -15.72
N ASP A 162 -8.69 28.88 -14.57
CA ASP A 162 -9.55 28.45 -13.45
C ASP A 162 -10.59 27.38 -13.85
N VAL A 163 -10.35 26.67 -14.95
CA VAL A 163 -11.21 25.58 -15.41
C VAL A 163 -10.78 24.29 -14.73
N PRO A 164 -11.69 23.55 -14.07
CA PRO A 164 -11.35 22.28 -13.45
C PRO A 164 -10.80 21.29 -14.48
N LEU A 165 -9.60 20.81 -14.24
CA LEU A 165 -9.02 19.70 -14.97
C LEU A 165 -9.46 18.39 -14.32
N ARG A 166 -9.90 17.44 -15.15
CA ARG A 166 -10.32 16.11 -14.69
C ARG A 166 -9.53 15.01 -15.41
N PRO A 167 -8.21 14.93 -15.19
CA PRO A 167 -7.42 13.86 -15.77
C PRO A 167 -7.88 12.50 -15.22
N ALA A 168 -7.70 11.46 -16.02
CA ALA A 168 -8.05 10.12 -15.58
C ALA A 168 -7.11 9.65 -14.46
N VAL A 169 -7.66 8.93 -13.48
CA VAL A 169 -6.85 8.14 -12.54
C VAL A 169 -6.14 7.04 -13.32
N ASN A 170 -4.86 6.88 -13.07
CA ASN A 170 -4.05 5.76 -13.55
C ASN A 170 -2.89 5.56 -12.55
N ARG A 171 -3.16 4.84 -11.46
CA ARG A 171 -2.26 4.75 -10.32
C ARG A 171 -2.07 3.31 -9.86
N PHE A 172 -0.82 2.86 -9.82
CA PHE A 172 -0.47 1.64 -9.10
C PHE A 172 -0.41 1.91 -7.60
N TYR A 173 -0.80 0.91 -6.83
CA TYR A 173 -0.55 0.87 -5.39
C TYR A 173 -0.03 -0.52 -4.99
N ALA A 174 0.88 -0.55 -4.04
CA ALA A 174 1.51 -1.76 -3.54
C ALA A 174 0.87 -2.26 -2.23
N GLY A 175 0.34 -1.32 -1.44
CA GLY A 175 -0.31 -1.59 -0.16
C GLY A 175 -1.83 -1.64 -0.27
N MET A 176 -2.50 -0.48 -0.23
CA MET A 176 -3.95 -0.39 -0.16
C MET A 176 -4.52 0.81 -0.91
N LEU A 177 -5.70 0.61 -1.50
CA LEU A 177 -6.59 1.69 -1.92
C LEU A 177 -7.68 1.89 -0.87
N SER A 178 -7.67 3.06 -0.23
CA SER A 178 -8.58 3.49 0.82
C SER A 178 -9.70 4.33 0.22
N CYS A 179 -10.95 3.94 0.46
CA CYS A 179 -12.14 4.59 -0.12
C CYS A 179 -13.07 5.18 0.96
N GLY A 180 -12.79 4.99 2.25
CA GLY A 180 -13.70 5.35 3.34
C GLY A 180 -13.01 6.02 4.52
N LEU A 181 -13.30 5.53 5.73
CA LEU A 181 -12.80 6.06 7.01
C LEU A 181 -11.27 6.20 7.04
N ASP A 182 -10.56 5.23 6.51
CA ASP A 182 -9.11 5.21 6.40
C ASP A 182 -8.58 6.36 5.52
N ALA A 183 -9.25 6.66 4.40
CA ALA A 183 -8.95 7.82 3.58
C ALA A 183 -9.28 9.14 4.33
N SER A 184 -10.42 9.21 5.02
CA SER A 184 -10.80 10.39 5.81
C SER A 184 -9.84 10.67 6.97
N ILE A 185 -9.34 9.63 7.64
CA ILE A 185 -8.32 9.76 8.69
C ILE A 185 -7.02 10.34 8.12
N ASN A 186 -6.56 9.83 6.99
CA ASN A 186 -5.37 10.33 6.32
C ASN A 186 -5.54 11.79 5.86
N ASP A 187 -6.69 12.10 5.22
CA ASP A 187 -7.01 13.45 4.77
C ASP A 187 -7.01 14.44 5.93
N ARG A 188 -7.72 14.13 7.04
CA ARG A 188 -7.71 14.95 8.24
C ARG A 188 -6.32 15.10 8.84
N ALA A 189 -5.54 14.02 8.87
CA ALA A 189 -4.17 14.08 9.39
C ALA A 189 -3.29 15.00 8.52
N ASN A 190 -3.41 14.94 7.21
CA ASN A 190 -2.64 15.76 6.27
C ASN A 190 -2.97 17.26 6.41
N HIS A 191 -4.23 17.60 6.64
CA HIS A 191 -4.70 18.98 6.87
C HIS A 191 -4.55 19.46 8.33
N SER A 192 -4.08 18.60 9.23
CA SER A 192 -3.90 18.94 10.66
C SER A 192 -2.69 19.88 10.87
N ARG A 193 -2.85 20.88 11.75
CA ARG A 193 -1.77 21.75 12.22
C ARG A 193 -0.87 21.12 13.30
N LEU A 194 -1.19 19.90 13.73
CA LEU A 194 -0.39 19.18 14.70
C LEU A 194 0.97 18.77 14.12
N PRO A 195 2.02 18.62 14.96
CA PRO A 195 3.31 18.15 14.49
C PRO A 195 3.21 16.82 13.75
N ASN A 196 4.02 16.67 12.69
CA ASN A 196 4.07 15.41 11.93
C ASN A 196 4.42 14.23 12.85
N GLY A 197 3.78 13.11 12.60
CA GLY A 197 4.02 11.87 13.35
C GLY A 197 2.73 11.18 13.80
N SER A 198 2.87 10.12 14.57
CA SER A 198 1.77 9.25 15.01
C SER A 198 0.66 10.00 15.77
N VAL A 199 0.99 11.11 16.47
CA VAL A 199 0.00 11.86 17.27
C VAL A 199 -1.08 12.48 16.41
N ARG A 200 -0.75 13.06 15.26
CA ARG A 200 -1.74 13.68 14.36
C ARG A 200 -2.70 12.63 13.76
N TYR A 201 -2.18 11.46 13.41
CA TYR A 201 -3.00 10.34 12.92
C TYR A 201 -3.91 9.80 14.02
N PHE A 202 -3.39 9.68 15.24
CA PHE A 202 -4.17 9.25 16.39
C PHE A 202 -5.35 10.20 16.69
N VAL A 203 -5.09 11.51 16.70
CA VAL A 203 -6.15 12.52 16.89
C VAL A 203 -7.14 12.47 15.73
N ALA A 204 -6.67 12.38 14.49
CA ALA A 204 -7.53 12.26 13.33
C ALA A 204 -8.42 11.01 13.42
N ALA A 205 -7.84 9.87 13.81
CA ALA A 205 -8.58 8.62 13.98
C ALA A 205 -9.68 8.74 15.05
N ILE A 206 -9.38 9.34 16.22
CA ILE A 206 -10.40 9.55 17.26
C ILE A 206 -11.55 10.40 16.73
N VAL A 207 -11.24 11.51 16.05
CA VAL A 207 -12.29 12.42 15.52
C VAL A 207 -13.12 11.71 14.47
N GLU A 208 -12.52 11.01 13.52
CA GLU A 208 -13.28 10.29 12.48
C GLU A 208 -14.09 9.13 13.06
N LEU A 209 -13.56 8.41 14.05
CA LEU A 209 -14.29 7.33 14.74
C LEU A 209 -15.51 7.83 15.51
N THR A 210 -15.47 9.07 16.04
CA THR A 210 -16.62 9.65 16.73
C THR A 210 -17.69 10.22 15.79
N HIS A 211 -17.36 10.45 14.52
CA HIS A 211 -18.26 11.03 13.52
C HIS A 211 -18.34 10.15 12.26
N MET A 212 -18.29 8.82 12.43
CA MET A 212 -18.31 7.90 11.30
C MET A 212 -19.49 8.16 10.36
N LYS A 213 -19.16 8.45 9.11
CA LYS A 213 -20.13 8.53 8.02
C LYS A 213 -20.44 7.14 7.48
N ARG A 214 -21.59 7.01 6.84
CA ARG A 214 -22.02 5.79 6.16
C ARG A 214 -21.95 6.02 4.66
N TYR A 215 -20.77 5.84 4.09
CA TYR A 215 -20.55 6.05 2.67
C TYR A 215 -21.27 5.02 1.81
N GLY A 216 -21.83 5.46 0.69
CA GLY A 216 -22.54 4.60 -0.25
C GLY A 216 -21.67 4.19 -1.42
N TYR A 217 -21.44 2.88 -1.58
CA TYR A 217 -20.69 2.29 -2.68
C TYR A 217 -21.58 1.30 -3.43
N HIS A 218 -21.61 1.42 -4.76
CA HIS A 218 -22.09 0.38 -5.64
C HIS A 218 -20.86 -0.32 -6.22
N ILE A 219 -20.73 -1.61 -5.95
CA ILE A 219 -19.59 -2.41 -6.39
C ILE A 219 -20.00 -3.46 -7.40
N LYS A 220 -19.11 -3.69 -8.37
CA LYS A 220 -19.16 -4.85 -9.26
C LYS A 220 -17.79 -5.50 -9.26
N ALA A 221 -17.69 -6.70 -8.72
CA ALA A 221 -16.41 -7.36 -8.44
C ALA A 221 -16.36 -8.74 -9.08
N THR A 222 -15.22 -9.10 -9.69
CA THR A 222 -14.89 -10.46 -10.08
C THR A 222 -14.16 -11.13 -8.93
N LEU A 223 -14.77 -12.15 -8.34
CA LEU A 223 -14.23 -12.88 -7.20
C LEU A 223 -13.08 -13.83 -7.60
N ALA A 224 -12.40 -14.39 -6.60
CA ALA A 224 -11.29 -15.32 -6.80
C ALA A 224 -11.66 -16.54 -7.66
N ASP A 225 -12.89 -17.04 -7.56
CA ASP A 225 -13.42 -18.16 -8.34
C ASP A 225 -13.92 -17.78 -9.75
N GLY A 226 -13.85 -16.48 -10.11
CA GLY A 226 -14.30 -15.93 -11.38
C GLY A 226 -15.79 -15.56 -11.43
N THR A 227 -16.53 -15.74 -10.34
CA THR A 227 -17.93 -15.27 -10.28
C THR A 227 -17.96 -13.74 -10.17
N VAL A 228 -19.01 -13.13 -10.75
CA VAL A 228 -19.23 -11.69 -10.65
C VAL A 228 -20.30 -11.42 -9.61
N GLU A 229 -19.98 -10.56 -8.65
CA GLU A 229 -20.92 -10.06 -7.65
C GLU A 229 -21.15 -8.56 -7.88
N GLU A 230 -22.43 -8.16 -7.88
CA GLU A 230 -22.82 -6.75 -7.99
C GLU A 230 -23.80 -6.43 -6.87
N ARG A 231 -23.50 -5.37 -6.08
CA ARG A 231 -24.33 -4.95 -4.95
C ARG A 231 -23.95 -3.59 -4.43
N ASP A 232 -24.82 -3.01 -3.62
CA ASP A 232 -24.55 -1.84 -2.80
C ASP A 232 -23.94 -2.25 -1.45
N ILE A 233 -22.99 -1.41 -0.98
CA ILE A 233 -22.39 -1.49 0.35
C ILE A 233 -22.52 -0.09 0.98
N ILE A 234 -23.20 -0.01 2.12
CA ILE A 234 -23.27 1.21 2.93
C ILE A 234 -22.35 1.01 4.13
N SER A 235 -21.17 1.59 4.07
CA SER A 235 -20.10 1.29 5.00
C SER A 235 -19.29 2.51 5.38
N PRO A 236 -18.83 2.62 6.65
CA PRO A 236 -17.82 3.61 7.01
C PRO A 236 -16.45 3.34 6.37
N LEU A 237 -16.11 2.08 6.15
CA LEU A 237 -14.81 1.63 5.64
C LEU A 237 -15.00 0.81 4.38
N LEU A 238 -14.27 1.13 3.33
CA LEU A 238 -14.09 0.27 2.16
C LEU A 238 -12.64 0.38 1.70
N THR A 239 -11.93 -0.74 1.71
CA THR A 239 -10.51 -0.81 1.38
C THR A 239 -10.26 -1.96 0.41
N VAL A 240 -9.48 -1.71 -0.65
CA VAL A 240 -9.02 -2.75 -1.58
C VAL A 240 -7.53 -2.96 -1.32
N ALA A 241 -7.21 -4.05 -0.63
CA ALA A 241 -5.88 -4.32 -0.10
C ALA A 241 -5.10 -5.28 -1.00
N ASN A 242 -3.82 -4.98 -1.20
CA ASN A 242 -2.80 -5.88 -1.75
C ASN A 242 -1.83 -6.35 -0.65
N SER A 243 -1.74 -5.61 0.46
CA SER A 243 -0.91 -5.93 1.62
C SER A 243 -1.74 -6.06 2.90
N ARG A 244 -1.11 -6.57 3.97
CA ARG A 244 -1.79 -6.83 5.25
C ARG A 244 -2.00 -5.59 6.11
N HIS A 245 -1.07 -4.62 6.05
CA HIS A 245 -0.92 -3.56 7.04
C HIS A 245 -1.39 -2.21 6.55
N ILE A 246 -1.97 -1.43 7.45
CA ILE A 246 -2.33 -0.02 7.27
C ILE A 246 -2.05 0.76 8.55
N GLY A 247 -1.79 2.06 8.43
CA GLY A 247 -1.76 2.98 9.56
C GLY A 247 -0.67 2.70 10.59
N GLY A 248 0.46 2.13 10.18
CA GLY A 248 1.60 1.85 11.05
C GLY A 248 1.54 0.48 11.72
N GLY A 249 1.00 -0.51 11.05
CA GLY A 249 1.07 -1.91 11.45
C GLY A 249 -0.26 -2.56 11.85
N ILE A 250 -1.40 -1.88 11.67
CA ILE A 250 -2.71 -2.52 11.83
C ILE A 250 -2.90 -3.56 10.73
N GLU A 251 -3.13 -4.81 11.06
CA GLU A 251 -3.36 -5.90 10.11
C GLU A 251 -4.83 -5.95 9.66
N ILE A 252 -5.23 -4.94 8.86
CA ILE A 252 -6.62 -4.82 8.38
C ILE A 252 -7.01 -5.94 7.39
N SER A 253 -6.03 -6.48 6.67
CA SER A 253 -6.23 -7.56 5.69
C SER A 253 -5.24 -8.71 5.93
N PRO A 254 -5.39 -9.46 7.03
CA PRO A 254 -4.42 -10.47 7.44
C PRO A 254 -4.28 -11.66 6.49
N TYR A 255 -5.23 -11.83 5.57
CA TYR A 255 -5.20 -12.90 4.59
C TYR A 255 -4.52 -12.52 3.28
N SER A 256 -4.19 -11.24 3.07
CA SER A 256 -3.52 -10.76 1.85
C SER A 256 -2.17 -11.44 1.65
N ARG A 257 -1.91 -11.78 0.39
CA ARG A 257 -0.63 -12.32 -0.10
C ARG A 257 -0.15 -11.46 -1.25
N PHE A 258 1.17 -11.34 -1.37
CA PHE A 258 1.78 -10.49 -2.40
C PHE A 258 1.89 -11.13 -3.79
N SER A 259 1.48 -12.39 -3.97
CA SER A 259 1.73 -13.11 -5.23
C SER A 259 0.70 -14.22 -5.50
N ASP A 260 -0.58 -13.95 -5.25
CA ASP A 260 -1.66 -14.90 -5.52
C ASP A 260 -2.62 -14.44 -6.62
N GLY A 261 -2.34 -13.28 -7.25
CA GLY A 261 -3.18 -12.71 -8.30
C GLY A 261 -4.54 -12.24 -7.79
N LEU A 262 -4.63 -11.85 -6.50
CA LEU A 262 -5.86 -11.41 -5.84
C LEU A 262 -5.62 -10.13 -5.04
N LEU A 263 -6.71 -9.40 -4.84
CA LEU A 263 -6.80 -8.29 -3.88
C LEU A 263 -7.86 -8.64 -2.84
N ASP A 264 -7.75 -8.07 -1.66
CA ASP A 264 -8.71 -8.28 -0.58
C ASP A 264 -9.60 -7.05 -0.44
N LEU A 265 -10.90 -7.21 -0.66
CA LEU A 265 -11.91 -6.21 -0.36
C LEU A 265 -12.32 -6.34 1.09
N VAL A 266 -12.11 -5.30 1.88
CA VAL A 266 -12.45 -5.23 3.30
C VAL A 266 -13.41 -4.05 3.54
N TRP A 267 -14.48 -4.29 4.29
CA TRP A 267 -15.45 -3.25 4.66
C TRP A 267 -16.01 -3.48 6.06
N LEU A 268 -16.72 -2.50 6.61
CA LEU A 268 -17.54 -2.68 7.81
C LEU A 268 -19.01 -2.88 7.40
N ASP A 269 -19.65 -3.92 7.90
CA ASP A 269 -21.05 -4.22 7.57
C ASP A 269 -22.03 -3.18 8.14
N HIS A 270 -21.61 -2.45 9.17
CA HIS A 270 -22.35 -1.34 9.80
C HIS A 270 -21.39 -0.44 10.58
N VAL A 271 -21.89 0.66 11.11
CA VAL A 271 -21.14 1.49 12.08
C VAL A 271 -20.98 0.70 13.37
N PRO A 272 -19.73 0.36 13.77
CA PRO A 272 -19.50 -0.47 14.96
C PRO A 272 -19.95 0.25 16.23
N ASN A 273 -20.53 -0.49 17.16
CA ASN A 273 -20.76 -0.02 18.51
C ASN A 273 -19.47 -0.06 19.35
N VAL A 274 -19.51 0.47 20.57
CA VAL A 274 -18.32 0.58 21.43
C VAL A 274 -17.68 -0.79 21.71
N ALA A 275 -18.48 -1.83 21.91
CA ALA A 275 -17.97 -3.18 22.20
C ALA A 275 -17.28 -3.77 20.95
N GLU A 276 -17.83 -3.58 19.77
CA GLU A 276 -17.24 -3.99 18.49
C GLU A 276 -15.96 -3.20 18.18
N CYS A 277 -15.90 -1.90 18.51
CA CYS A 277 -14.68 -1.11 18.41
C CYS A 277 -13.57 -1.67 19.31
N VAL A 278 -13.88 -1.98 20.57
CA VAL A 278 -12.92 -2.55 21.53
C VAL A 278 -12.43 -3.91 21.04
N ASP A 279 -13.34 -4.75 20.54
CA ASP A 279 -13.01 -6.06 19.96
C ASP A 279 -12.07 -5.90 18.76
N ALA A 280 -12.40 -5.05 17.79
CA ALA A 280 -11.57 -4.78 16.63
C ALA A 280 -10.17 -4.26 17.02
N VAL A 281 -10.08 -3.30 17.94
CA VAL A 281 -8.80 -2.73 18.41
C VAL A 281 -7.95 -3.82 19.11
N SER A 282 -8.57 -4.71 19.88
CA SER A 282 -7.85 -5.80 20.56
C SER A 282 -7.23 -6.81 19.59
N HIS A 283 -7.77 -6.89 18.37
CA HIS A 283 -7.31 -7.80 17.31
C HIS A 283 -6.49 -7.11 16.21
N ALA A 284 -6.35 -5.79 16.27
CA ALA A 284 -5.76 -4.97 15.20
C ALA A 284 -4.31 -5.34 14.82
N TYR A 285 -3.53 -5.86 15.78
CA TYR A 285 -2.11 -6.20 15.60
C TYR A 285 -1.82 -7.70 15.73
N SER A 286 -2.84 -8.55 15.68
CA SER A 286 -2.71 -9.98 15.92
C SER A 286 -3.03 -10.86 14.71
N GLY A 287 -3.32 -10.24 13.56
CA GLY A 287 -3.76 -10.94 12.35
C GLY A 287 -5.13 -11.60 12.49
N LYS A 288 -5.98 -11.13 13.41
CA LYS A 288 -7.29 -11.72 13.71
C LYS A 288 -8.45 -10.75 13.57
N ILE A 289 -8.22 -9.55 13.09
CA ILE A 289 -9.25 -8.50 12.99
C ILE A 289 -10.46 -8.93 12.15
N LEU A 290 -10.22 -9.71 11.10
CA LEU A 290 -11.29 -10.25 10.27
C LEU A 290 -12.10 -11.38 10.95
N GLY A 291 -11.70 -11.86 12.12
CA GLY A 291 -12.54 -12.70 13.01
C GLY A 291 -13.66 -11.92 13.68
N CYS A 292 -13.54 -10.59 13.81
CA CYS A 292 -14.59 -9.73 14.35
C CYS A 292 -15.76 -9.65 13.35
N LYS A 293 -16.99 -9.83 13.85
CA LYS A 293 -18.21 -9.97 13.01
C LYS A 293 -18.58 -8.71 12.24
N VAL A 294 -18.11 -7.55 12.69
CA VAL A 294 -18.40 -6.26 12.04
C VAL A 294 -17.71 -6.10 10.70
N PHE A 295 -16.67 -6.89 10.42
CA PHE A 295 -15.95 -6.83 9.16
C PHE A 295 -16.57 -7.76 8.11
N GLY A 296 -16.78 -7.21 6.91
CA GLY A 296 -16.96 -7.96 5.69
C GLY A 296 -15.61 -8.12 4.97
N TRP A 297 -15.47 -9.20 4.22
CA TRP A 297 -14.24 -9.50 3.48
C TRP A 297 -14.51 -10.38 2.27
N LYS A 298 -13.80 -10.14 1.16
CA LYS A 298 -13.78 -10.99 -0.03
C LYS A 298 -12.47 -10.86 -0.78
N ARG A 299 -12.05 -11.92 -1.45
CA ARG A 299 -10.94 -11.88 -2.42
C ARG A 299 -11.47 -11.60 -3.83
N VAL A 300 -10.86 -10.64 -4.52
CA VAL A 300 -11.28 -10.16 -5.84
C VAL A 300 -10.09 -10.10 -6.81
N ARG A 301 -10.37 -10.29 -8.10
CA ARG A 301 -9.41 -10.06 -9.20
C ARG A 301 -9.49 -8.65 -9.72
N ASP A 302 -10.70 -8.16 -9.82
CA ASP A 302 -11.01 -6.77 -10.18
C ASP A 302 -12.28 -6.32 -9.49
N ILE A 303 -12.42 -5.00 -9.34
CA ILE A 303 -13.60 -4.38 -8.77
C ILE A 303 -13.83 -3.01 -9.41
N GLU A 304 -15.05 -2.74 -9.79
CA GLU A 304 -15.56 -1.42 -10.13
C GLU A 304 -16.27 -0.84 -8.91
N ILE A 305 -15.92 0.37 -8.55
CA ILE A 305 -16.48 1.08 -7.39
C ILE A 305 -17.08 2.38 -7.90
N THR A 306 -18.39 2.52 -7.75
CA THR A 306 -19.13 3.73 -8.05
C THR A 306 -19.88 4.20 -6.81
N ARG A 307 -20.46 5.39 -6.86
CA ARG A 307 -21.32 5.86 -5.77
C ARG A 307 -22.67 5.15 -5.82
N ALA A 308 -23.16 4.63 -4.68
CA ALA A 308 -24.54 4.16 -4.54
C ALA A 308 -25.52 5.34 -4.45
N GLN A 309 -26.81 5.05 -4.66
CA GLN A 309 -27.86 6.06 -4.50
C GLN A 309 -28.09 6.45 -3.04
N GLU A 310 -27.91 5.50 -2.13
CA GLU A 310 -28.02 5.69 -0.68
C GLU A 310 -26.64 5.85 -0.04
N GLY A 311 -26.61 6.45 1.13
CA GLY A 311 -25.40 6.70 1.92
C GLY A 311 -24.78 8.07 1.66
N ASP A 312 -23.77 8.39 2.48
CA ASP A 312 -22.99 9.61 2.36
C ASP A 312 -22.07 9.53 1.13
N GLU A 313 -21.63 10.70 0.65
CA GLU A 313 -20.64 10.75 -0.44
C GLU A 313 -19.28 10.24 0.03
N PRO A 314 -18.70 9.25 -0.69
CA PRO A 314 -17.36 8.78 -0.39
C PRO A 314 -16.30 9.88 -0.45
N PRO A 315 -15.27 9.80 0.42
CA PRO A 315 -14.21 10.80 0.43
C PRO A 315 -13.32 10.68 -0.81
N VAL A 316 -12.33 11.57 -0.92
CA VAL A 316 -11.24 11.41 -1.89
C VAL A 316 -10.52 10.08 -1.66
N LEU A 317 -10.22 9.37 -2.74
CA LEU A 317 -9.52 8.08 -2.68
C LEU A 317 -8.05 8.31 -2.36
N MET A 318 -7.49 7.42 -1.55
CA MET A 318 -6.07 7.41 -1.24
C MET A 318 -5.46 6.05 -1.51
N ALA A 319 -4.26 6.01 -2.06
CA ALA A 319 -3.49 4.79 -2.27
C ALA A 319 -2.12 4.94 -1.60
N ASP A 320 -1.76 3.99 -0.76
CA ASP A 320 -0.50 3.99 0.00
C ASP A 320 -0.23 5.31 0.75
N GLY A 321 -1.32 5.97 1.21
CA GLY A 321 -1.27 7.23 1.94
C GLY A 321 -1.26 8.51 1.09
N GLU A 322 -1.23 8.40 -0.25
CA GLU A 322 -1.24 9.52 -1.18
C GLU A 322 -2.62 9.71 -1.83
N TYR A 323 -2.99 10.96 -2.15
CA TYR A 323 -4.24 11.22 -2.85
C TYR A 323 -4.21 10.70 -4.29
N VAL A 324 -5.31 10.10 -4.72
CA VAL A 324 -5.43 9.47 -6.05
C VAL A 324 -6.50 10.14 -6.91
N GLY A 325 -7.68 10.31 -6.36
CA GLY A 325 -8.80 10.84 -7.14
C GLY A 325 -10.15 10.60 -6.49
N ARG A 326 -11.20 10.73 -7.31
CA ARG A 326 -12.58 10.54 -6.89
C ARG A 326 -13.26 9.45 -7.70
N LEU A 327 -14.22 8.78 -7.07
CA LEU A 327 -15.08 7.80 -7.73
C LEU A 327 -15.77 8.39 -8.98
N PRO A 328 -16.10 7.53 -9.97
CA PRO A 328 -15.94 6.08 -9.97
C PRO A 328 -14.58 5.61 -10.49
N VAL A 329 -14.13 4.45 -9.98
CA VAL A 329 -12.86 3.82 -10.38
C VAL A 329 -13.05 2.32 -10.61
N LYS A 330 -12.17 1.77 -11.44
CA LYS A 330 -11.93 0.34 -11.58
C LYS A 330 -10.57 0.01 -10.99
N VAL A 331 -10.50 -1.05 -10.21
CA VAL A 331 -9.26 -1.60 -9.66
C VAL A 331 -9.06 -3.00 -10.20
N VAL A 332 -7.86 -3.29 -10.69
CA VAL A 332 -7.50 -4.60 -11.23
C VAL A 332 -6.18 -5.04 -10.60
N VAL A 333 -6.11 -6.31 -10.18
CA VAL A 333 -4.82 -6.87 -9.77
C VAL A 333 -3.89 -6.96 -10.98
N GLN A 334 -2.66 -6.54 -10.78
CA GLN A 334 -1.57 -6.71 -11.74
C GLN A 334 -0.62 -7.75 -11.18
N ASP A 335 -0.76 -8.96 -11.71
CA ASP A 335 0.00 -10.13 -11.27
C ASP A 335 1.50 -9.90 -11.46
N ARG A 336 2.27 -10.08 -10.37
CA ARG A 336 3.74 -9.98 -10.34
C ARG A 336 4.31 -8.72 -11.00
N ALA A 337 3.60 -7.62 -10.82
CA ALA A 337 3.88 -6.36 -11.50
C ALA A 337 5.08 -5.60 -10.93
N LEU A 338 5.48 -5.88 -9.70
CA LEU A 338 6.62 -5.23 -9.03
C LEU A 338 7.63 -6.27 -8.55
N ARG A 339 8.85 -6.14 -8.99
CA ARG A 339 9.99 -6.92 -8.48
C ARG A 339 10.63 -6.19 -7.31
N VAL A 340 10.78 -6.84 -6.16
CA VAL A 340 11.34 -6.24 -4.94
C VAL A 340 12.61 -6.97 -4.55
N LEU A 341 13.70 -6.22 -4.35
CA LEU A 341 14.96 -6.75 -3.82
C LEU A 341 14.76 -7.14 -2.35
N VAL A 342 15.02 -8.39 -2.04
CA VAL A 342 14.90 -8.91 -0.67
C VAL A 342 16.06 -9.83 -0.31
N PRO A 343 16.47 -9.88 0.97
CA PRO A 343 17.37 -10.92 1.46
C PRO A 343 16.78 -12.31 1.26
N PRO A 344 17.62 -13.36 1.09
CA PRO A 344 17.14 -14.75 0.91
C PRO A 344 16.15 -15.20 1.99
N ALA A 345 16.42 -14.86 3.26
CA ALA A 345 15.52 -15.22 4.38
C ALA A 345 14.11 -14.63 4.23
N VAL A 346 13.99 -13.40 3.70
CA VAL A 346 12.68 -12.77 3.41
C VAL A 346 12.01 -13.49 2.25
N ALA A 347 12.75 -13.83 1.18
CA ALA A 347 12.20 -14.60 0.07
C ALA A 347 11.66 -15.98 0.53
N GLU A 348 12.39 -16.66 1.40
CA GLU A 348 11.97 -17.94 2.00
C GLU A 348 10.72 -17.77 2.87
N SER A 349 10.68 -16.73 3.72
CA SER A 349 9.51 -16.43 4.56
C SER A 349 8.27 -16.16 3.73
N GLN A 350 8.38 -15.32 2.68
CA GLN A 350 7.27 -15.03 1.78
C GLN A 350 6.81 -16.28 0.99
N ALA A 351 7.73 -17.12 0.54
CA ALA A 351 7.42 -18.39 -0.12
C ALA A 351 6.71 -19.37 0.84
N ALA A 352 7.04 -19.33 2.13
CA ALA A 352 6.39 -20.16 3.16
C ALA A 352 4.97 -19.68 3.53
N ASN A 353 4.55 -18.50 3.08
CA ASN A 353 3.18 -18.00 3.24
C ASN A 353 2.28 -18.58 2.13
N THR A 354 1.96 -19.86 2.24
CA THR A 354 1.20 -20.61 1.24
C THR A 354 -0.29 -20.33 1.33
N GLU A 355 -1.02 -20.63 0.22
CA GLU A 355 -2.49 -20.57 0.20
C GLU A 355 -3.11 -21.44 1.29
N GLU A 356 -2.52 -22.60 1.58
CA GLU A 356 -2.99 -23.49 2.64
C GLU A 356 -3.00 -22.82 4.02
N LYS A 357 -1.92 -22.10 4.37
CA LYS A 357 -1.85 -21.34 5.63
C LYS A 357 -2.89 -20.21 5.69
N VAL A 358 -3.14 -19.56 4.57
CA VAL A 358 -4.19 -18.53 4.49
C VAL A 358 -5.56 -19.16 4.70
N LEU A 359 -5.86 -20.28 4.04
CA LEU A 359 -7.12 -21.00 4.23
C LEU A 359 -7.29 -21.49 5.68
N GLU A 360 -6.22 -21.92 6.34
CA GLU A 360 -6.23 -22.25 7.77
C GLU A 360 -6.56 -21.02 8.64
N ALA A 361 -5.97 -19.87 8.33
CA ALA A 361 -6.26 -18.62 9.04
C ALA A 361 -7.72 -18.18 8.87
N ILE A 362 -8.25 -18.25 7.65
CA ILE A 362 -9.65 -17.95 7.34
C ILE A 362 -10.60 -18.87 8.14
N LYS A 363 -10.30 -20.16 8.16
CA LYS A 363 -11.08 -21.15 8.94
C LYS A 363 -10.98 -20.93 10.45
N ARG A 364 -9.78 -20.60 10.96
CA ARG A 364 -9.56 -20.23 12.37
C ARG A 364 -10.45 -19.06 12.80
N ASP A 365 -10.61 -18.09 11.91
CA ASP A 365 -11.41 -16.89 12.14
C ASP A 365 -12.92 -17.11 11.80
N HIS A 366 -13.30 -18.40 11.63
CA HIS A 366 -14.68 -18.84 11.34
C HIS A 366 -15.31 -18.18 10.11
N ARG A 367 -14.51 -17.98 9.07
CA ARG A 367 -14.98 -17.46 7.78
C ARG A 367 -14.99 -18.52 6.70
N ASP A 368 -15.95 -18.38 5.80
CA ASP A 368 -15.98 -19.14 4.56
C ASP A 368 -15.01 -18.51 3.54
N PRO A 369 -14.08 -19.27 2.95
CA PRO A 369 -13.04 -18.73 2.10
C PRO A 369 -13.55 -18.22 0.74
N VAL A 370 -14.75 -18.62 0.31
CA VAL A 370 -15.36 -18.22 -0.97
C VAL A 370 -16.30 -17.04 -0.76
N THR A 371 -17.22 -17.17 0.17
CA THR A 371 -18.26 -16.14 0.41
C THR A 371 -17.81 -15.03 1.33
N GLY A 372 -16.72 -15.23 2.09
CA GLY A 372 -16.25 -14.31 3.12
C GLY A 372 -17.16 -14.19 4.33
N LYS A 373 -18.27 -14.90 4.37
CA LYS A 373 -19.27 -14.83 5.46
C LYS A 373 -18.75 -15.53 6.71
N THR A 374 -19.07 -14.96 7.88
CA THR A 374 -18.81 -15.62 9.16
C THR A 374 -19.74 -16.83 9.32
N ASP A 375 -19.19 -17.97 9.70
CA ASP A 375 -19.99 -19.19 9.96
C ASP A 375 -20.75 -19.02 11.29
N THR A 376 -22.06 -18.81 11.18
CA THR A 376 -22.97 -18.61 12.33
C THR A 376 -23.20 -19.88 13.14
N CYS A 377 -22.84 -21.08 12.64
CA CYS A 377 -23.00 -22.33 13.36
C CYS A 377 -22.04 -22.49 14.53
N TYR A 378 -20.87 -21.88 14.49
CA TYR A 378 -19.88 -21.95 15.58
C TYR A 378 -20.21 -21.07 16.78
N ALA A 379 -20.90 -19.95 16.57
CA ALA A 379 -21.29 -19.01 17.64
C ALA A 379 -22.26 -19.62 18.69
N LYS A 380 -22.87 -20.78 18.42
CA LYS A 380 -23.78 -21.46 19.36
C LYS A 380 -23.10 -22.51 20.24
N ARG A 381 -21.80 -22.84 20.02
CA ARG A 381 -21.08 -23.87 20.81
C ARG A 381 -20.14 -23.30 21.89
N SER A 382 -19.97 -21.98 21.95
CA SER A 382 -19.10 -21.31 22.93
C SER A 382 -19.89 -20.47 23.96
N ARG A 383 -21.13 -20.87 24.27
CA ARG A 383 -21.88 -20.37 25.44
C ARG A 383 -22.12 -21.47 26.44
#